data_c5f02bda6e9e599def2ef50fc0e8d6f7
#
_entry.id   c5f02bda6e9e599def2ef50fc0e8d6f7
#
_cell.length_a   1.000
_cell.length_b   1.000
_cell.length_c   1.000
_cell.angle_alpha   90.00
_cell.angle_beta   90.00
_cell.angle_gamma   90.00
#
_symmetry.space_group_name_H-M   'P 1'
#
loop_
_entity.id
_entity.type
_entity.pdbx_description
1 polymer ?
#
loop_
_entity_poly.entity_id
_entity_poly.type
_entity_poly.pdbx_seq_one_letter_code
_entity_poly.pdbx_strand_id
1 'polypeptide(L)'
;KFLRLIDESVELMRRYHPQGEKFYWVIYYTYLSAYKPENVSEILDNLEPHFPKIPRINRATYFRWRNEALKALRGILWGYEDESKELLQHFQEAWVGEEK
;
A
#
# COMPACT_ATOMS: atom_id res chain seq x y z
N LYS A 1 -11.55 -3.97 13.75
CA LYS A 1 -10.40 -3.61 14.58
C LYS A 1 -9.13 -3.42 13.76
N PHE A 2 -8.75 -4.43 12.99
CA PHE A 2 -7.60 -4.32 12.10
C PHE A 2 -7.79 -3.22 11.07
N LEU A 3 -8.98 -3.14 10.47
CA LEU A 3 -9.24 -2.15 9.44
C LEU A 3 -9.05 -0.73 9.94
N ARG A 4 -9.46 -0.47 11.17
CA ARG A 4 -9.31 0.85 11.76
C ARG A 4 -7.83 1.20 11.96
N LEU A 5 -7.06 0.26 12.47
CA LEU A 5 -5.64 0.47 12.69
C LEU A 5 -4.90 0.69 11.36
N ILE A 6 -5.26 -0.08 10.34
CA ILE A 6 -4.71 0.10 9.01
C ILE A 6 -5.04 1.49 8.48
N ASP A 7 -6.30 1.88 8.56
CA ASP A 7 -6.74 3.19 8.04
C ASP A 7 -6.00 4.33 8.73
N GLU A 8 -5.88 4.27 10.05
CA GLU A 8 -5.19 5.31 10.79
C GLU A 8 -3.71 5.37 10.43
N SER A 9 -3.07 4.21 10.32
CA SER A 9 -1.65 4.14 9.99
C SER A 9 -1.36 4.63 8.58
N VAL A 10 -2.22 4.27 7.64
CA VAL A 10 -2.08 4.70 6.25
C VAL A 10 -2.28 6.21 6.15
N GLU A 11 -3.25 6.77 6.88
CA GLU A 11 -3.45 8.23 6.91
C GLU A 11 -2.26 8.96 7.53
N LEU A 12 -1.67 8.40 8.58
CA LEU A 12 -0.46 8.98 9.16
C LEU A 12 0.69 8.96 8.16
N MET A 13 0.84 7.87 7.44
CA MET A 13 1.87 7.76 6.41
C MET A 13 1.64 8.80 5.31
N ARG A 14 0.41 8.92 4.85
CA ARG A 14 0.05 9.89 3.83
C ARG A 14 0.40 11.31 4.25
N ARG A 15 0.10 11.64 5.50
CA ARG A 15 0.24 12.99 6.01
C ARG A 15 1.69 13.37 6.32
N TYR A 16 2.45 12.43 6.86
CA TYR A 16 3.76 12.75 7.43
C TYR A 16 4.96 12.22 6.67
N HIS A 17 4.78 11.21 5.81
CA HIS A 17 5.91 10.70 5.04
C HIS A 17 6.13 11.54 3.79
N PRO A 18 7.41 11.84 3.42
CA PRO A 18 7.69 12.64 2.21
C PRO A 18 7.07 12.06 0.94
N GLN A 19 6.94 10.73 0.86
CA GLN A 19 6.33 10.05 -0.28
C GLN A 19 4.92 9.56 0.05
N GLY A 20 4.27 10.21 1.02
CA GLY A 20 3.02 9.73 1.58
C GLY A 20 1.89 9.57 0.59
N GLU A 21 1.71 10.55 -0.31
CA GLU A 21 0.65 10.46 -1.32
C GLU A 21 0.83 9.25 -2.23
N LYS A 22 2.06 9.04 -2.67
CA LYS A 22 2.39 7.92 -3.55
C LYS A 22 2.08 6.59 -2.84
N PHE A 23 2.57 6.45 -1.62
CA PHE A 23 2.39 5.22 -0.85
C PHE A 23 0.92 5.00 -0.50
N TYR A 24 0.20 6.08 -0.17
CA TYR A 24 -1.22 5.98 0.15
C TYR A 24 -2.00 5.33 -0.99
N TRP A 25 -1.83 5.85 -2.21
CA TRP A 25 -2.60 5.34 -3.34
C TRP A 25 -2.21 3.92 -3.72
N VAL A 26 -0.93 3.58 -3.59
CA VAL A 26 -0.49 2.20 -3.84
C VAL A 26 -1.16 1.24 -2.85
N ILE A 27 -1.14 1.56 -1.57
CA ILE A 27 -1.76 0.72 -0.55
C ILE A 27 -3.28 0.68 -0.75
N TYR A 28 -3.88 1.84 -1.03
CA TYR A 28 -5.32 1.91 -1.21
C TYR A 28 -5.80 0.98 -2.34
N TYR A 29 -5.22 1.11 -3.51
CA TYR A 29 -5.67 0.30 -4.64
C TYR A 29 -5.24 -1.16 -4.56
N THR A 30 -4.20 -1.45 -3.81
CA THR A 30 -3.77 -2.82 -3.64
C THR A 30 -4.60 -3.57 -2.58
N TYR A 31 -4.92 -2.90 -1.47
CA TYR A 31 -5.49 -3.58 -0.32
C TYR A 31 -6.81 -3.02 0.21
N LEU A 32 -7.07 -1.72 0.05
CA LEU A 32 -8.16 -1.06 0.78
C LEU A 32 -9.37 -0.73 -0.08
N SER A 33 -9.22 -0.68 -1.39
CA SER A 33 -10.32 -0.32 -2.27
C SER A 33 -11.45 -1.33 -2.17
N ALA A 34 -12.69 -0.84 -2.20
CA ALA A 34 -13.86 -1.70 -2.23
C ALA A 34 -13.89 -2.55 -3.49
N TYR A 35 -13.42 -1.99 -4.61
CA TYR A 35 -13.25 -2.75 -5.83
C TYR A 35 -11.96 -3.55 -5.76
N LYS A 36 -12.05 -4.86 -5.91
CA LYS A 36 -10.87 -5.74 -5.86
C LYS A 36 -10.31 -5.92 -7.26
N PRO A 37 -9.12 -5.40 -7.54
CA PRO A 37 -8.52 -5.60 -8.86
C PRO A 37 -8.15 -7.06 -9.08
N GLU A 38 -8.30 -7.50 -10.31
CA GLU A 38 -7.99 -8.89 -10.66
C GLU A 38 -6.50 -9.10 -10.90
N ASN A 39 -5.79 -8.02 -11.26
CA ASN A 39 -4.38 -8.14 -11.59
C ASN A 39 -3.69 -6.79 -11.44
N VAL A 40 -2.37 -6.80 -11.60
CA VAL A 40 -1.56 -5.59 -11.44
C VAL A 40 -1.91 -4.55 -12.50
N SER A 41 -2.25 -4.96 -13.71
CA SER A 41 -2.64 -4.02 -14.78
C SER A 41 -3.79 -3.12 -14.34
N GLU A 42 -4.78 -3.68 -13.67
CA GLU A 42 -5.92 -2.88 -13.18
C GLU A 42 -5.47 -1.90 -12.11
N ILE A 43 -4.57 -2.33 -11.24
CA ILE A 43 -4.03 -1.44 -10.22
C ILE A 43 -3.31 -0.27 -10.88
N LEU A 44 -2.50 -0.54 -11.90
CA LEU A 44 -1.77 0.50 -12.60
C LEU A 44 -2.72 1.48 -13.29
N ASP A 45 -3.78 0.98 -13.91
CA ASP A 45 -4.78 1.82 -14.55
C ASP A 45 -5.43 2.78 -13.53
N ASN A 46 -5.65 2.30 -12.32
CA ASN A 46 -6.23 3.13 -11.27
C ASN A 46 -5.23 4.13 -10.70
N LEU A 47 -3.95 3.78 -10.69
CA LEU A 47 -2.91 4.66 -10.15
C LEU A 47 -2.57 5.82 -11.07
N GLU A 48 -2.55 5.60 -12.37
CA GLU A 48 -2.06 6.59 -13.33
C GLU A 48 -2.73 7.96 -13.21
N PRO A 49 -4.05 8.07 -13.05
CA PRO A 49 -4.68 9.38 -12.91
C PRO A 49 -4.19 10.20 -11.73
N HIS A 50 -3.66 9.55 -10.70
CA HIS A 50 -3.15 10.25 -9.52
C HIS A 50 -1.73 10.80 -9.73
N PHE A 51 -1.06 10.41 -10.81
CA PHE A 51 0.32 10.80 -11.07
C PHE A 51 0.49 11.31 -12.50
N PRO A 52 -0.18 12.44 -12.83
CA PRO A 52 -0.18 12.93 -14.22
C PRO A 52 1.19 13.33 -14.74
N LYS A 53 2.14 13.58 -13.84
CA LYS A 53 3.50 13.95 -14.25
C LYS A 53 4.36 12.74 -14.60
N ILE A 54 3.90 11.55 -14.29
CA ILE A 54 4.61 10.32 -14.60
C ILE A 54 3.96 9.74 -15.85
N PRO A 55 4.68 9.65 -16.98
CA PRO A 55 4.05 9.23 -18.24
C PRO A 55 3.45 7.83 -18.16
N ARG A 56 4.11 6.94 -17.46
CA ARG A 56 3.63 5.58 -17.35
C ARG A 56 4.25 4.90 -16.14
N ILE A 57 3.41 4.24 -15.35
CA ILE A 57 3.87 3.45 -14.21
C ILE A 57 3.94 1.99 -14.67
N ASN A 58 5.15 1.42 -14.69
CA ASN A 58 5.28 0.02 -15.09
C ASN A 58 5.25 -0.89 -13.84
N ARG A 59 5.23 -2.20 -14.11
CA ARG A 59 5.12 -3.18 -13.03
C ARG A 59 6.29 -3.09 -12.04
N ALA A 60 7.50 -2.94 -12.54
CA ALA A 60 8.68 -2.85 -11.69
C ALA A 60 8.60 -1.66 -10.75
N THR A 61 8.18 -0.50 -11.28
CA THR A 61 7.99 0.70 -10.47
C THR A 61 6.92 0.49 -9.41
N TYR A 62 5.79 -0.10 -9.81
CA TYR A 62 4.71 -0.39 -8.87
C TYR A 62 5.19 -1.28 -7.73
N PHE A 63 5.88 -2.38 -8.03
CA PHE A 63 6.35 -3.29 -6.99
C PHE A 63 7.36 -2.62 -6.06
N ARG A 64 8.24 -1.77 -6.61
CA ARG A 64 9.17 -1.00 -5.78
C ARG A 64 8.41 -0.07 -4.84
N TRP A 65 7.42 0.66 -5.36
CA TRP A 65 6.61 1.57 -4.54
C TRP A 65 5.85 0.81 -3.47
N ARG A 66 5.28 -0.34 -3.83
CA ARG A 66 4.55 -1.16 -2.86
C ARG A 66 5.47 -1.62 -1.73
N ASN A 67 6.66 -2.08 -2.07
CA ASN A 67 7.62 -2.52 -1.06
C ASN A 67 8.04 -1.37 -0.15
N GLU A 68 8.29 -0.21 -0.72
CA GLU A 68 8.64 0.98 0.05
C GLU A 68 7.47 1.42 0.93
N ALA A 69 6.26 1.35 0.41
CA ALA A 69 5.07 1.73 1.17
C ALA A 69 4.86 0.79 2.36
N LEU A 70 5.00 -0.50 2.14
CA LEU A 70 4.87 -1.47 3.22
C LEU A 70 5.95 -1.29 4.28
N LYS A 71 7.16 -0.94 3.86
CA LYS A 71 8.24 -0.67 4.79
C LYS A 71 7.95 0.57 5.63
N ALA A 72 7.43 1.63 5.00
CA ALA A 72 7.05 2.84 5.73
C ALA A 72 5.93 2.56 6.70
N LEU A 73 4.93 1.81 6.27
CA LEU A 73 3.80 1.44 7.11
C LEU A 73 4.25 0.60 8.30
N ARG A 74 5.20 -0.31 8.06
CA ARG A 74 5.78 -1.10 9.13
C ARG A 74 6.41 -0.23 10.20
N GLY A 75 7.12 0.82 9.78
CA GLY A 75 7.71 1.76 10.73
C GLY A 75 6.68 2.45 11.59
N ILE A 76 5.55 2.83 10.99
CA ILE A 76 4.47 3.46 11.73
C ILE A 76 3.82 2.48 12.70
N LEU A 77 3.59 1.26 12.24
CA LEU A 77 2.93 0.23 13.04
C LEU A 77 3.82 -0.31 14.16
N TRP A 78 5.11 -0.03 14.12
CA TRP A 78 6.06 -0.54 15.11
C TRP A 78 5.63 -0.24 16.54
N GLY A 79 4.96 0.89 16.77
CA GLY A 79 4.50 1.26 18.11
C GLY A 79 3.30 0.47 18.63
N TYR A 80 2.70 -0.37 17.79
CA TYR A 80 1.53 -1.16 18.17
C TYR A 80 1.88 -2.61 18.54
N GLU A 81 3.14 -2.94 18.53
CA GLU A 81 3.66 -4.24 19.00
C GLU A 81 2.95 -5.46 18.42
N ASP A 82 2.17 -6.18 19.26
CA ASP A 82 1.54 -7.42 18.85
C ASP A 82 0.55 -7.21 17.70
N GLU A 83 -0.21 -6.13 17.75
CA GLU A 83 -1.17 -5.84 16.71
C GLU A 83 -0.46 -5.57 15.38
N SER A 84 0.69 -4.90 15.42
CA SER A 84 1.43 -4.63 14.20
C SER A 84 1.98 -5.91 13.57
N LYS A 85 2.36 -6.89 14.39
CA LYS A 85 2.83 -8.17 13.88
C LYS A 85 1.75 -8.89 13.10
N GLU A 86 0.53 -8.91 13.63
CA GLU A 86 -0.59 -9.54 12.93
C GLU A 86 -0.92 -8.84 11.63
N LEU A 87 -0.91 -7.51 11.63
CA LEU A 87 -1.19 -6.73 10.43
C LEU A 87 -0.15 -6.97 9.35
N LEU A 88 1.12 -6.96 9.74
CA LEU A 88 2.20 -7.19 8.79
C LEU A 88 2.11 -8.58 8.20
N GLN A 89 1.77 -9.57 9.02
CA GLN A 89 1.60 -10.93 8.53
C GLN A 89 0.45 -10.99 7.53
N HIS A 90 -0.65 -10.32 7.81
CA HIS A 90 -1.80 -10.27 6.92
C HIS A 90 -1.41 -9.68 5.56
N PHE A 91 -0.67 -8.58 5.56
CA PHE A 91 -0.19 -7.96 4.31
C PHE A 91 0.77 -8.88 3.58
N GLN A 92 1.65 -9.56 4.28
CA GLN A 92 2.60 -10.46 3.67
C GLN A 92 1.90 -11.65 3.02
N GLU A 93 0.87 -12.18 3.63
CA GLU A 93 0.10 -13.28 3.06
C GLU A 93 -0.59 -12.86 1.77
N ALA A 94 -1.20 -11.68 1.76
CA ALA A 94 -1.84 -11.15 0.57
C ALA A 94 -0.81 -10.92 -0.53
N TRP A 95 0.35 -10.41 -0.16
CA TRP A 95 1.43 -10.14 -1.10
C TRP A 95 1.95 -11.43 -1.73
N VAL A 96 2.20 -12.45 -0.89
CA VAL A 96 2.70 -13.74 -1.40
C VAL A 96 1.72 -14.32 -2.42
N GLY A 97 0.43 -14.19 -2.17
CA GLY A 97 -0.57 -14.63 -3.11
C GLY A 97 -0.47 -13.91 -4.45
N GLU A 98 -0.15 -12.63 -4.44
CA GLU A 98 0.00 -11.85 -5.67
C GLU A 98 1.28 -12.17 -6.41
N GLU A 99 2.34 -12.49 -5.70
CA GLU A 99 3.64 -12.77 -6.30
C GLU A 99 3.64 -14.07 -7.09
N LYS A 100 2.77 -14.98 -6.73
CA LYS A 100 2.67 -16.24 -7.44
C LYS A 100 1.86 -16.08 -8.71
#